data_be84b86522e1e03be90d5f4e432a2b2d
#
_entry.id   be84b86522e1e03be90d5f4e432a2b2d
#
_cell.length_a   1.000
_cell.length_b   1.000
_cell.length_c   1.000
_cell.angle_alpha   90.00
_cell.angle_beta   90.00
_cell.angle_gamma   90.00
#
_symmetry.space_group_name_H-M   'P 1'
#
loop_
_entity.id
_entity.type
_entity.pdbx_description
1 polymer ?
#
loop_
_entity_poly.entity_id
_entity_poly.type
_entity_poly.pdbx_seq_one_letter_code
_entity_poly.pdbx_strand_id
1 'polypeptide(L)'
;MTETKYEFGLDLEELEKRTSKEYINTKVLLKPDSPEYLSLAEGDKEALKYLVKAGDILENIHLQIDDHHNLPFKKFLESEVKKGNKQAILTKILFDAQKGINALDRLSNKIHLAKGITNKPGIGVYPEDLSKEEFHEIIIKMLKEKKIEEVKNILNQRSIVVRDGEYLKSIDYIDYFKEDFAKMADLLEKASKVSTNKDFNEYLILQAKALRIADPMLDAEADKKWATLQDTPLELTLTRENYEDELTLTFTENEELQKLLKENNINPVPKDCLGLRVGIINKKGTEDLISIKKYLPLLAKHMPYNNEYEQKISEEKDKESKQTMVDVDLVMLAGDCGTYRAGITLAENLPNDDKLSLTIGGGKRNVYHRQIRFISDPEKLQKLLDEILDKEQHKYYNNEADHWFTIGHENTHSLGPNRPNDKLGKYSHIIE
;
A
#
# COMPACT_ATOMS: atom_id res chain seq x y z
N MET A 1 -7.13 -11.98 -32.23
CA MET A 1 -6.79 -10.77 -31.45
C MET A 1 -5.58 -10.16 -32.11
N THR A 2 -5.69 -8.97 -32.69
CA THR A 2 -4.56 -8.21 -33.21
C THR A 2 -3.65 -7.87 -32.03
N GLU A 3 -2.39 -8.32 -32.07
CA GLU A 3 -1.39 -7.92 -31.06
C GLU A 3 -1.33 -6.38 -31.06
N THR A 4 -1.64 -5.78 -29.92
CA THR A 4 -1.48 -4.34 -29.73
C THR A 4 0.00 -4.02 -29.87
N LYS A 5 0.36 -3.31 -30.92
CA LYS A 5 1.75 -2.93 -31.18
C LYS A 5 2.08 -1.68 -30.38
N TYR A 6 2.77 -1.86 -29.26
CA TYR A 6 3.25 -0.74 -28.45
C TYR A 6 4.46 -0.06 -29.08
N GLU A 7 4.56 1.25 -28.90
CA GLU A 7 5.77 2.05 -29.15
C GLU A 7 6.27 2.61 -27.83
N PHE A 8 7.58 2.72 -27.67
CA PHE A 8 8.18 3.26 -26.45
C PHE A 8 7.85 4.75 -26.28
N GLY A 9 7.44 5.13 -25.08
CA GLY A 9 7.08 6.51 -24.72
C GLY A 9 8.28 7.41 -24.48
N LEU A 10 9.42 6.84 -24.06
CA LEU A 10 10.65 7.54 -23.77
C LEU A 10 11.74 7.15 -24.78
N ASP A 11 12.59 8.09 -25.15
CA ASP A 11 13.78 7.81 -25.96
C ASP A 11 14.88 7.14 -25.13
N LEU A 12 15.96 6.72 -25.81
CA LEU A 12 17.03 5.96 -25.19
C LEU A 12 17.83 6.80 -24.18
N GLU A 13 18.05 8.09 -24.46
CA GLU A 13 18.79 9.00 -23.60
C GLU A 13 18.06 9.22 -22.26
N GLU A 14 16.75 9.50 -22.32
CA GLU A 14 15.94 9.67 -21.13
C GLU A 14 15.80 8.38 -20.32
N LEU A 15 15.72 7.22 -21.00
CA LEU A 15 15.70 5.92 -20.31
C LEU A 15 17.04 5.63 -19.62
N GLU A 16 18.19 5.88 -20.26
CA GLU A 16 19.51 5.72 -19.64
C GLU A 16 19.66 6.59 -18.39
N LYS A 17 19.20 7.84 -18.46
CA LYS A 17 19.18 8.76 -17.34
C LYS A 17 18.31 8.22 -16.20
N ARG A 18 17.02 7.87 -16.47
CA ARG A 18 16.06 7.44 -15.46
C ARG A 18 16.35 6.08 -14.86
N THR A 19 17.06 5.21 -15.55
CA THR A 19 17.49 3.90 -15.05
C THR A 19 18.89 3.89 -14.46
N SER A 20 19.56 5.04 -14.44
CA SER A 20 20.88 5.17 -13.83
C SER A 20 20.81 4.97 -12.29
N LYS A 21 21.95 4.63 -11.69
CA LYS A 21 22.08 4.49 -10.23
C LYS A 21 21.76 5.79 -9.45
N GLU A 22 21.76 6.91 -10.13
CA GLU A 22 21.38 8.19 -9.56
C GLU A 22 19.86 8.31 -9.36
N TYR A 23 19.08 7.72 -10.26
CA TYR A 23 17.62 7.77 -10.24
C TYR A 23 17.00 6.52 -9.64
N ILE A 24 17.50 5.33 -9.99
CA ILE A 24 17.02 4.08 -9.40
C ILE A 24 18.08 3.58 -8.42
N ASN A 25 17.84 3.78 -7.15
CA ASN A 25 18.73 3.30 -6.10
C ASN A 25 18.34 1.88 -5.70
N THR A 26 18.64 0.91 -6.57
CA THR A 26 18.45 -0.51 -6.27
C THR A 26 19.57 -0.99 -5.35
N LYS A 27 19.49 -0.70 -4.05
CA LYS A 27 20.37 -1.35 -3.09
C LYS A 27 19.82 -2.74 -2.79
N VAL A 28 20.55 -3.77 -3.18
CA VAL A 28 20.36 -5.11 -2.63
C VAL A 28 20.99 -5.11 -1.25
N LEU A 29 20.19 -4.86 -0.24
CA LEU A 29 20.65 -4.76 1.16
C LEU A 29 20.61 -6.11 1.86
N LEU A 30 19.70 -6.99 1.45
CA LEU A 30 19.61 -8.36 1.94
C LEU A 30 20.12 -9.32 0.86
N LYS A 31 21.14 -10.09 1.20
CA LYS A 31 21.74 -11.13 0.36
C LYS A 31 21.54 -12.50 0.97
N PRO A 32 21.67 -13.59 0.19
CA PRO A 32 21.56 -14.96 0.73
C PRO A 32 22.59 -15.27 1.84
N ASP A 33 23.68 -14.52 1.90
CA ASP A 33 24.74 -14.61 2.93
C ASP A 33 24.61 -13.55 4.03
N SER A 34 23.55 -12.76 4.04
CA SER A 34 23.27 -11.77 5.08
C SER A 34 23.01 -12.46 6.42
N PRO A 35 23.54 -11.93 7.53
CA PRO A 35 23.34 -12.49 8.86
C PRO A 35 21.87 -12.65 9.23
N GLU A 36 21.02 -11.71 8.82
CA GLU A 36 19.57 -11.72 9.05
C GLU A 36 18.93 -12.96 8.43
N TYR A 37 19.26 -13.25 7.15
CA TYR A 37 18.73 -14.43 6.46
C TYR A 37 19.33 -15.73 7.03
N LEU A 38 20.63 -15.75 7.29
CA LEU A 38 21.31 -16.94 7.82
C LEU A 38 20.84 -17.31 9.22
N SER A 39 20.40 -16.35 10.02
CA SER A 39 19.88 -16.56 11.37
C SER A 39 18.49 -17.18 11.43
N LEU A 40 17.74 -17.18 10.31
CA LEU A 40 16.44 -17.81 10.24
C LEU A 40 16.53 -19.33 10.38
N ALA A 41 15.57 -19.93 11.08
CA ALA A 41 15.37 -21.37 11.03
C ALA A 41 15.03 -21.85 9.60
N GLU A 42 15.36 -23.09 9.28
CA GLU A 42 15.10 -23.61 7.92
C GLU A 42 13.61 -23.55 7.52
N GLY A 43 12.70 -23.79 8.48
CA GLY A 43 11.27 -23.64 8.26
C GLY A 43 10.88 -22.21 7.92
N ASP A 44 11.48 -21.20 8.55
CA ASP A 44 11.19 -19.79 8.26
C ASP A 44 11.80 -19.34 6.93
N LYS A 45 12.97 -19.87 6.55
CA LYS A 45 13.53 -19.67 5.19
C LYS A 45 12.61 -20.24 4.10
N GLU A 46 12.02 -21.40 4.37
CA GLU A 46 11.05 -22.00 3.42
C GLU A 46 9.73 -21.22 3.40
N ALA A 47 9.24 -20.76 4.57
CA ALA A 47 8.08 -19.88 4.64
C ALA A 47 8.28 -18.60 3.84
N LEU A 48 9.44 -17.95 3.98
CA LEU A 48 9.80 -16.74 3.23
C LEU A 48 9.67 -16.95 1.71
N LYS A 49 10.10 -18.10 1.18
CA LYS A 49 9.95 -18.41 -0.25
C LYS A 49 8.49 -18.50 -0.70
N TYR A 50 7.61 -19.05 0.14
CA TYR A 50 6.17 -19.07 -0.17
C TYR A 50 5.56 -17.67 -0.13
N LEU A 51 5.95 -16.84 0.84
CA LEU A 51 5.48 -15.46 0.95
C LEU A 51 5.90 -14.61 -0.25
N VAL A 52 7.15 -14.74 -0.70
CA VAL A 52 7.63 -14.06 -1.92
C VAL A 52 6.84 -14.51 -3.15
N LYS A 53 6.57 -15.81 -3.31
CA LYS A 53 5.74 -16.29 -4.42
C LYS A 53 4.29 -15.76 -4.36
N ALA A 54 3.73 -15.59 -3.17
CA ALA A 54 2.43 -14.93 -3.03
C ALA A 54 2.48 -13.47 -3.48
N GLY A 55 3.58 -12.77 -3.19
CA GLY A 55 3.83 -11.42 -3.68
C GLY A 55 3.91 -11.35 -5.21
N ASP A 56 4.54 -12.31 -5.90
CA ASP A 56 4.59 -12.35 -7.36
C ASP A 56 3.19 -12.44 -7.99
N ILE A 57 2.26 -13.17 -7.34
CA ILE A 57 0.87 -13.25 -7.79
C ILE A 57 0.16 -11.91 -7.56
N LEU A 58 0.34 -11.33 -6.37
CA LEU A 58 -0.28 -10.03 -6.05
C LEU A 58 0.19 -8.93 -6.99
N GLU A 59 1.45 -8.93 -7.39
CA GLU A 59 1.99 -7.97 -8.37
C GLU A 59 1.20 -8.00 -9.68
N ASN A 60 0.84 -9.20 -10.16
CA ASN A 60 0.05 -9.33 -11.37
C ASN A 60 -1.42 -8.92 -11.19
N ILE A 61 -1.99 -9.11 -9.99
CA ILE A 61 -3.32 -8.58 -9.64
C ILE A 61 -3.28 -7.06 -9.64
N HIS A 62 -2.29 -6.47 -8.96
CA HIS A 62 -2.11 -5.02 -8.90
C HIS A 62 -1.99 -4.41 -10.30
N LEU A 63 -1.16 -4.97 -11.18
CA LEU A 63 -1.00 -4.49 -12.54
C LEU A 63 -2.32 -4.43 -13.32
N GLN A 64 -3.25 -5.37 -13.05
CA GLN A 64 -4.57 -5.36 -13.67
C GLN A 64 -5.51 -4.30 -13.07
N ILE A 65 -5.42 -4.08 -11.75
CA ILE A 65 -6.21 -3.06 -11.05
C ILE A 65 -5.74 -1.66 -11.45
N ASP A 66 -4.43 -1.46 -11.61
CA ASP A 66 -3.83 -0.16 -11.88
C ASP A 66 -4.14 0.35 -13.31
N ASP A 67 -3.87 -0.46 -14.34
CA ASP A 67 -4.06 -0.04 -15.74
C ASP A 67 -4.26 -1.24 -16.67
N HIS A 68 -5.21 -1.14 -17.60
CA HIS A 68 -5.50 -2.18 -18.61
C HIS A 68 -4.31 -2.53 -19.49
N HIS A 69 -3.40 -1.59 -19.71
CA HIS A 69 -2.23 -1.76 -20.56
C HIS A 69 -1.05 -2.44 -19.85
N ASN A 70 -1.05 -2.54 -18.52
CA ASN A 70 0.10 -3.05 -17.77
C ASN A 70 0.51 -4.47 -18.18
N LEU A 71 -0.40 -5.43 -18.16
CA LEU A 71 -0.07 -6.81 -18.52
C LEU A 71 0.25 -7.00 -20.01
N PRO A 72 -0.51 -6.41 -20.97
CA PRO A 72 -0.13 -6.46 -22.38
C PRO A 72 1.24 -5.81 -22.65
N PHE A 73 1.53 -4.67 -22.04
CA PHE A 73 2.80 -3.99 -22.20
C PHE A 73 3.97 -4.76 -21.56
N LYS A 74 3.77 -5.36 -20.39
CA LYS A 74 4.74 -6.26 -19.77
C LYS A 74 5.13 -7.40 -20.70
N LYS A 75 4.16 -8.06 -21.35
CA LYS A 75 4.40 -9.11 -22.33
C LYS A 75 5.17 -8.60 -23.56
N PHE A 76 4.82 -7.42 -24.06
CA PHE A 76 5.55 -6.76 -25.14
C PHE A 76 7.01 -6.52 -24.75
N LEU A 77 7.26 -5.92 -23.57
CA LEU A 77 8.62 -5.69 -23.07
C LEU A 77 9.42 -6.99 -22.95
N GLU A 78 8.83 -8.04 -22.37
CA GLU A 78 9.49 -9.35 -22.24
C GLU A 78 9.88 -9.97 -23.60
N SER A 79 9.03 -9.78 -24.61
CA SER A 79 9.32 -10.22 -25.99
C SER A 79 10.48 -9.44 -26.59
N GLU A 80 10.47 -8.11 -26.47
CA GLU A 80 11.51 -7.25 -27.02
C GLU A 80 12.87 -7.41 -26.28
N VAL A 81 12.83 -7.63 -24.96
CA VAL A 81 14.03 -7.96 -24.16
C VAL A 81 14.68 -9.25 -24.66
N LYS A 82 13.90 -10.29 -24.96
CA LYS A 82 14.41 -11.57 -25.54
C LYS A 82 15.11 -11.35 -26.90
N LYS A 83 14.74 -10.32 -27.65
CA LYS A 83 15.37 -9.93 -28.92
C LYS A 83 16.63 -9.08 -28.73
N GLY A 84 16.99 -8.73 -27.49
CA GLY A 84 18.13 -7.90 -27.16
C GLY A 84 17.90 -6.39 -27.39
N ASN A 85 16.66 -5.96 -27.49
CA ASN A 85 16.32 -4.54 -27.68
C ASN A 85 16.71 -3.72 -26.43
N LYS A 86 17.71 -2.85 -26.56
CA LYS A 86 18.23 -2.04 -25.46
C LYS A 86 17.16 -1.13 -24.84
N GLN A 87 16.34 -0.51 -25.67
CA GLN A 87 15.26 0.36 -25.20
C GLN A 87 14.23 -0.42 -24.36
N ALA A 88 13.88 -1.64 -24.79
CA ALA A 88 12.99 -2.50 -24.02
C ALA A 88 13.60 -2.94 -22.68
N ILE A 89 14.91 -3.23 -22.65
CA ILE A 89 15.61 -3.60 -21.41
C ILE A 89 15.51 -2.46 -20.39
N LEU A 90 15.83 -1.22 -20.80
CA LEU A 90 15.76 -0.06 -19.91
C LEU A 90 14.32 0.29 -19.52
N THR A 91 13.38 0.23 -20.46
CA THR A 91 11.96 0.46 -20.18
C THR A 91 11.44 -0.57 -19.18
N LYS A 92 11.86 -1.84 -19.31
CA LYS A 92 11.46 -2.89 -18.35
C LYS A 92 12.00 -2.64 -16.95
N ILE A 93 13.25 -2.17 -16.82
CA ILE A 93 13.82 -1.79 -15.51
C ILE A 93 12.96 -0.70 -14.86
N LEU A 94 12.55 0.32 -15.62
CA LEU A 94 11.72 1.40 -15.10
C LEU A 94 10.29 0.92 -14.79
N PHE A 95 9.70 0.09 -15.65
CA PHE A 95 8.39 -0.54 -15.44
C PHE A 95 8.35 -1.38 -14.15
N ASP A 96 9.36 -2.22 -13.94
CA ASP A 96 9.44 -3.08 -12.75
C ASP A 96 9.65 -2.24 -11.46
N ALA A 97 10.47 -1.19 -11.54
CA ALA A 97 10.73 -0.30 -10.41
C ALA A 97 9.50 0.55 -10.04
N GLN A 98 8.72 0.96 -11.04
CA GLN A 98 7.58 1.86 -10.88
C GLN A 98 6.22 1.12 -10.85
N LYS A 99 6.24 -0.21 -10.93
CA LYS A 99 5.05 -1.07 -10.82
C LYS A 99 3.98 -0.82 -11.89
N GLY A 100 4.36 -0.45 -13.10
CA GLY A 100 3.40 -0.27 -14.20
C GLY A 100 3.88 0.61 -15.35
N ILE A 101 2.98 0.80 -16.33
CA ILE A 101 3.20 1.59 -17.53
C ILE A 101 3.24 3.10 -17.25
N ASN A 102 2.60 3.51 -16.14
CA ASN A 102 2.54 4.89 -15.66
C ASN A 102 3.60 5.10 -14.57
N ALA A 103 4.82 5.40 -14.97
CA ALA A 103 5.89 5.76 -14.04
C ALA A 103 5.67 7.17 -13.44
N LEU A 104 6.36 7.48 -12.36
CA LEU A 104 6.37 8.80 -11.74
C LEU A 104 7.76 9.43 -11.82
N ASP A 105 7.83 10.73 -12.02
CA ASP A 105 9.07 11.47 -11.83
C ASP A 105 9.27 11.87 -10.35
N ARG A 106 10.36 12.59 -10.05
CA ARG A 106 10.67 13.05 -8.68
C ARG A 106 9.66 14.07 -8.13
N LEU A 107 8.84 14.67 -8.99
CA LEU A 107 7.78 15.61 -8.64
C LEU A 107 6.39 14.94 -8.64
N SER A 108 6.36 13.62 -8.73
CA SER A 108 5.13 12.81 -8.83
C SER A 108 4.29 13.06 -10.09
N ASN A 109 4.89 13.61 -11.15
CA ASN A 109 4.20 13.71 -12.44
C ASN A 109 4.20 12.35 -13.13
N LYS A 110 3.06 11.96 -13.71
CA LYS A 110 2.94 10.71 -14.47
C LYS A 110 3.74 10.78 -15.78
N ILE A 111 4.48 9.73 -16.05
CA ILE A 111 5.28 9.53 -17.27
C ILE A 111 4.83 8.22 -17.90
N HIS A 112 4.37 8.27 -19.13
CA HIS A 112 3.91 7.09 -19.84
C HIS A 112 5.06 6.36 -20.53
N LEU A 113 5.26 5.08 -20.22
CA LEU A 113 6.32 4.24 -20.80
C LEU A 113 6.00 3.77 -22.22
N ALA A 114 4.76 3.92 -22.66
CA ALA A 114 4.33 3.69 -24.03
C ALA A 114 3.66 4.92 -24.62
N LYS A 115 3.82 5.14 -25.95
CA LYS A 115 3.12 6.19 -26.68
C LYS A 115 1.62 5.89 -26.76
N GLY A 116 0.83 6.95 -26.79
CA GLY A 116 -0.63 6.85 -26.92
C GLY A 116 -1.35 6.51 -25.61
N ILE A 117 -0.64 6.24 -24.54
CA ILE A 117 -1.21 6.13 -23.20
C ILE A 117 -1.49 7.54 -22.68
N THR A 118 -2.66 7.72 -22.09
CA THR A 118 -3.09 8.98 -21.48
C THR A 118 -3.62 8.74 -20.09
N ASN A 119 -3.57 9.76 -19.25
CA ASN A 119 -4.23 9.70 -17.95
C ASN A 119 -5.73 9.45 -18.13
N LYS A 120 -6.24 8.47 -17.38
CA LYS A 120 -7.67 8.16 -17.32
C LYS A 120 -8.17 8.51 -15.92
N PRO A 121 -9.44 8.97 -15.78
CA PRO A 121 -10.00 9.26 -14.46
C PRO A 121 -10.26 7.99 -13.63
N GLY A 122 -10.46 6.84 -14.29
CA GLY A 122 -10.56 5.54 -13.67
C GLY A 122 -9.24 4.77 -13.75
N ILE A 123 -9.02 3.88 -12.79
CA ILE A 123 -7.96 2.87 -12.82
C ILE A 123 -8.42 1.65 -13.63
N GLY A 124 -7.58 0.61 -13.77
CA GLY A 124 -7.85 -0.56 -14.61
C GLY A 124 -9.07 -1.42 -14.22
N VAL A 125 -9.78 -1.05 -13.16
CA VAL A 125 -11.03 -1.70 -12.73
C VAL A 125 -12.30 -1.05 -13.28
N TYR A 126 -12.18 -0.03 -14.12
CA TYR A 126 -13.29 0.62 -14.83
C TYR A 126 -13.13 0.43 -16.33
N PRO A 127 -14.23 0.57 -17.14
CA PRO A 127 -14.09 0.63 -18.59
C PRO A 127 -13.09 1.72 -19.00
N GLU A 128 -12.16 1.39 -19.88
CA GLU A 128 -11.09 2.31 -20.29
C GLU A 128 -11.61 3.59 -20.96
N ASP A 129 -12.73 3.50 -21.63
CA ASP A 129 -13.40 4.60 -22.34
C ASP A 129 -14.35 5.42 -21.45
N LEU A 130 -14.51 5.08 -20.18
CA LEU A 130 -15.45 5.73 -19.27
C LEU A 130 -14.91 7.09 -18.83
N SER A 131 -15.61 8.18 -19.20
CA SER A 131 -15.30 9.51 -18.67
C SER A 131 -15.94 9.74 -17.31
N LYS A 132 -15.47 10.76 -16.60
CA LYS A 132 -16.03 11.19 -15.31
C LYS A 132 -17.50 11.61 -15.47
N GLU A 133 -17.79 12.42 -16.46
CA GLU A 133 -19.12 12.94 -16.75
C GLU A 133 -20.09 11.79 -17.05
N GLU A 134 -19.70 10.86 -17.93
CA GLU A 134 -20.51 9.69 -18.27
C GLU A 134 -20.76 8.81 -17.03
N PHE A 135 -19.74 8.60 -16.20
CA PHE A 135 -19.89 7.82 -14.97
C PHE A 135 -20.94 8.44 -14.04
N HIS A 136 -20.86 9.77 -13.80
CA HIS A 136 -21.83 10.48 -12.98
C HIS A 136 -23.25 10.38 -13.56
N GLU A 137 -23.41 10.57 -14.87
CA GLU A 137 -24.71 10.47 -15.54
C GLU A 137 -25.34 9.08 -15.42
N ILE A 138 -24.56 8.03 -15.62
CA ILE A 138 -25.03 6.64 -15.48
C ILE A 138 -25.45 6.35 -14.05
N ILE A 139 -24.64 6.73 -13.05
CA ILE A 139 -24.99 6.51 -11.64
C ILE A 139 -26.26 7.28 -11.25
N ILE A 140 -26.38 8.54 -11.64
CA ILE A 140 -27.59 9.36 -11.44
C ILE A 140 -28.81 8.67 -12.05
N LYS A 141 -28.71 8.22 -13.31
CA LYS A 141 -29.78 7.52 -14.01
C LYS A 141 -30.19 6.25 -13.25
N MET A 142 -29.25 5.41 -12.86
CA MET A 142 -29.50 4.17 -12.14
C MET A 142 -30.19 4.43 -10.77
N LEU A 143 -29.77 5.47 -10.04
CA LEU A 143 -30.40 5.86 -8.77
C LEU A 143 -31.82 6.35 -8.97
N LYS A 144 -32.12 7.14 -10.00
CA LYS A 144 -33.48 7.59 -10.37
C LYS A 144 -34.38 6.42 -10.74
N GLU A 145 -33.83 5.40 -11.39
CA GLU A 145 -34.54 4.17 -11.77
C GLU A 145 -34.65 3.14 -10.61
N LYS A 146 -34.21 3.51 -9.40
CA LYS A 146 -34.26 2.65 -8.20
C LYS A 146 -33.39 1.39 -8.26
N LYS A 147 -32.34 1.38 -9.07
CA LYS A 147 -31.31 0.33 -9.15
C LYS A 147 -30.27 0.50 -8.02
N ILE A 148 -30.76 0.58 -6.79
CA ILE A 148 -29.93 1.00 -5.64
C ILE A 148 -28.84 -0.05 -5.30
N GLU A 149 -29.20 -1.33 -5.32
CA GLU A 149 -28.25 -2.40 -4.98
C GLU A 149 -27.17 -2.57 -6.06
N GLU A 150 -27.55 -2.40 -7.34
CA GLU A 150 -26.58 -2.39 -8.45
C GLU A 150 -25.58 -1.24 -8.30
N VAL A 151 -26.06 -0.04 -7.94
CA VAL A 151 -25.18 1.11 -7.68
C VAL A 151 -24.26 0.84 -6.49
N LYS A 152 -24.78 0.30 -5.38
CA LYS A 152 -23.93 -0.08 -4.22
C LYS A 152 -22.83 -1.07 -4.64
N ASN A 153 -23.18 -2.05 -5.46
CA ASN A 153 -22.22 -3.05 -5.93
C ASN A 153 -21.17 -2.44 -6.88
N ILE A 154 -21.58 -1.50 -7.77
CA ILE A 154 -20.66 -0.74 -8.62
C ILE A 154 -19.70 0.10 -7.78
N LEU A 155 -20.19 0.74 -6.71
CA LEU A 155 -19.41 1.59 -5.80
C LEU A 155 -18.74 0.81 -4.68
N ASN A 156 -18.85 -0.52 -4.65
CA ASN A 156 -18.09 -1.35 -3.73
C ASN A 156 -16.59 -1.20 -4.06
N GLN A 157 -15.79 -0.94 -3.05
CA GLN A 157 -14.35 -0.75 -3.18
C GLN A 157 -13.60 -1.97 -3.77
N ARG A 158 -14.20 -3.17 -3.73
CA ARG A 158 -13.62 -4.43 -4.22
C ARG A 158 -14.39 -5.01 -5.39
N SER A 159 -14.67 -4.19 -6.39
CA SER A 159 -15.35 -4.62 -7.60
C SER A 159 -14.74 -4.06 -8.87
N ILE A 160 -14.71 -4.89 -9.90
CA ILE A 160 -14.45 -4.51 -11.28
C ILE A 160 -15.77 -3.98 -11.87
N VAL A 161 -15.73 -2.84 -12.54
CA VAL A 161 -16.87 -2.23 -13.20
C VAL A 161 -16.78 -2.49 -14.70
N VAL A 162 -17.85 -2.98 -15.29
CA VAL A 162 -17.93 -3.25 -16.73
C VAL A 162 -19.20 -2.64 -17.34
N ARG A 163 -19.21 -2.39 -18.64
CA ARG A 163 -20.40 -1.90 -19.36
C ARG A 163 -21.47 -2.98 -19.45
N ASP A 164 -22.72 -2.58 -19.31
CA ASP A 164 -23.91 -3.40 -19.49
C ASP A 164 -25.00 -2.63 -20.26
N GLY A 165 -24.82 -2.57 -21.57
CA GLY A 165 -25.63 -1.70 -22.43
C GLY A 165 -25.42 -0.22 -22.09
N GLU A 166 -26.49 0.46 -21.71
CA GLU A 166 -26.48 1.87 -21.27
C GLU A 166 -26.21 2.04 -19.76
N TYR A 167 -25.93 0.93 -19.06
CA TYR A 167 -25.63 0.90 -17.64
C TYR A 167 -24.22 0.37 -17.38
N LEU A 168 -23.89 0.29 -16.11
CA LEU A 168 -22.72 -0.38 -15.59
C LEU A 168 -23.15 -1.54 -14.70
N LYS A 169 -22.29 -2.56 -14.58
CA LYS A 169 -22.43 -3.62 -13.60
C LYS A 169 -21.08 -3.93 -12.95
N SER A 170 -21.11 -4.59 -11.83
CA SER A 170 -19.91 -4.97 -11.08
C SER A 170 -19.67 -6.47 -11.12
N ILE A 171 -18.40 -6.83 -10.97
CA ILE A 171 -17.92 -8.19 -10.69
C ILE A 171 -17.02 -8.07 -9.46
N ASP A 172 -17.31 -8.79 -8.39
CA ASP A 172 -16.50 -8.72 -7.17
C ASP A 172 -15.06 -9.21 -7.42
N TYR A 173 -14.08 -8.61 -6.75
CA TYR A 173 -12.67 -9.02 -6.85
C TYR A 173 -12.48 -10.51 -6.56
N ILE A 174 -13.24 -11.05 -5.60
CA ILE A 174 -13.15 -12.46 -5.23
C ILE A 174 -13.54 -13.40 -6.39
N ASP A 175 -14.48 -12.97 -7.23
CA ASP A 175 -14.88 -13.75 -8.40
C ASP A 175 -13.95 -13.51 -9.58
N TYR A 176 -13.54 -12.25 -9.79
CA TYR A 176 -12.67 -11.87 -10.90
C TYR A 176 -11.25 -12.43 -10.75
N PHE A 177 -10.67 -12.34 -9.55
CA PHE A 177 -9.32 -12.83 -9.22
C PHE A 177 -9.33 -14.20 -8.51
N LYS A 178 -10.41 -14.96 -8.60
CA LYS A 178 -10.65 -16.18 -7.82
C LYS A 178 -9.49 -17.17 -7.83
N GLU A 179 -8.92 -17.43 -9.01
CA GLU A 179 -7.81 -18.37 -9.13
C GLU A 179 -6.52 -17.86 -8.49
N ASP A 180 -6.26 -16.57 -8.62
CA ASP A 180 -5.05 -15.95 -8.10
C ASP A 180 -5.12 -15.82 -6.57
N PHE A 181 -6.27 -15.40 -6.02
CA PHE A 181 -6.49 -15.42 -4.58
C PHE A 181 -6.43 -16.83 -3.98
N ALA A 182 -6.95 -17.84 -4.66
CA ALA A 182 -6.83 -19.21 -4.22
C ALA A 182 -5.37 -19.68 -4.16
N LYS A 183 -4.56 -19.38 -5.20
CA LYS A 183 -3.13 -19.70 -5.24
C LYS A 183 -2.36 -18.97 -4.14
N MET A 184 -2.65 -17.67 -3.90
CA MET A 184 -2.06 -16.91 -2.80
C MET A 184 -2.39 -17.54 -1.45
N ALA A 185 -3.65 -17.85 -1.21
CA ALA A 185 -4.09 -18.50 0.02
C ALA A 185 -3.38 -19.83 0.25
N ASP A 186 -3.24 -20.69 -0.79
CA ASP A 186 -2.49 -21.95 -0.72
C ASP A 186 -1.02 -21.73 -0.32
N LEU A 187 -0.39 -20.65 -0.82
CA LEU A 187 0.98 -20.30 -0.47
C LEU A 187 1.10 -19.84 0.98
N LEU A 188 0.16 -19.04 1.47
CA LEU A 188 0.12 -18.62 2.88
C LEU A 188 -0.09 -19.82 3.82
N GLU A 189 -0.99 -20.76 3.45
CA GLU A 189 -1.18 -22.01 4.20
C GLU A 189 0.06 -22.91 4.19
N LYS A 190 0.81 -22.95 3.07
CA LYS A 190 2.11 -23.67 3.02
C LYS A 190 3.14 -22.99 3.92
N ALA A 191 3.23 -21.67 3.88
CA ALA A 191 4.11 -20.91 4.76
C ALA A 191 3.80 -21.15 6.25
N SER A 192 2.50 -21.18 6.62
CA SER A 192 2.07 -21.42 8.00
C SER A 192 2.43 -22.82 8.52
N LYS A 193 2.55 -23.81 7.64
CA LYS A 193 2.90 -25.19 8.03
C LYS A 193 4.38 -25.38 8.31
N VAL A 194 5.24 -24.51 7.80
CA VAL A 194 6.70 -24.65 7.91
C VAL A 194 7.33 -23.60 8.80
N SER A 195 6.71 -22.41 8.96
CA SER A 195 7.20 -21.39 9.87
C SER A 195 7.18 -21.86 11.33
N THR A 196 8.17 -21.43 12.10
CA THR A 196 8.40 -21.88 13.48
C THR A 196 7.53 -21.14 14.49
N ASN A 197 6.95 -19.99 14.16
CA ASN A 197 6.20 -19.14 15.08
C ASN A 197 4.68 -19.38 14.96
N LYS A 198 4.05 -19.82 16.06
CA LYS A 198 2.62 -20.17 16.08
C LYS A 198 1.71 -18.97 15.83
N ASP A 199 2.01 -17.82 16.41
CA ASP A 199 1.17 -16.63 16.22
C ASP A 199 1.21 -16.14 14.79
N PHE A 200 2.37 -16.17 14.16
CA PHE A 200 2.53 -15.87 12.76
C PHE A 200 1.77 -16.90 11.88
N ASN A 201 1.83 -18.19 12.23
CA ASN A 201 1.10 -19.23 11.51
C ASN A 201 -0.42 -19.02 11.57
N GLU A 202 -0.96 -18.66 12.74
CA GLU A 202 -2.38 -18.33 12.90
C GLU A 202 -2.76 -17.12 12.03
N TYR A 203 -1.94 -16.08 12.01
CA TYR A 203 -2.15 -14.92 11.16
C TYR A 203 -2.17 -15.30 9.68
N LEU A 204 -1.21 -16.09 9.20
CA LEU A 204 -1.17 -16.55 7.81
C LEU A 204 -2.43 -17.34 7.41
N ILE A 205 -2.96 -18.17 8.32
CA ILE A 205 -4.22 -18.92 8.10
C ILE A 205 -5.41 -17.96 8.00
N LEU A 206 -5.48 -16.93 8.87
CA LEU A 206 -6.55 -15.92 8.80
C LEU A 206 -6.50 -15.14 7.49
N GLN A 207 -5.32 -14.72 7.04
CA GLN A 207 -5.14 -14.05 5.75
C GLN A 207 -5.52 -14.97 4.57
N ALA A 208 -5.13 -16.24 4.61
CA ALA A 208 -5.52 -17.22 3.59
C ALA A 208 -7.04 -17.38 3.52
N LYS A 209 -7.72 -17.44 4.67
CA LYS A 209 -9.18 -17.48 4.74
C LYS A 209 -9.82 -16.21 4.17
N ALA A 210 -9.31 -15.03 4.54
CA ALA A 210 -9.79 -13.75 4.04
C ALA A 210 -9.66 -13.62 2.51
N LEU A 211 -8.58 -14.13 1.93
CA LEU A 211 -8.38 -14.17 0.47
C LEU A 211 -9.37 -15.10 -0.26
N ARG A 212 -9.92 -16.13 0.39
CA ARG A 212 -10.88 -17.06 -0.21
C ARG A 212 -12.33 -16.63 -0.09
N ILE A 213 -12.62 -15.75 0.84
CA ILE A 213 -13.99 -15.35 1.21
C ILE A 213 -14.05 -13.82 1.24
N ALA A 214 -14.92 -13.24 0.42
CA ALA A 214 -15.10 -11.79 0.33
C ALA A 214 -15.89 -11.23 1.54
N ASP A 215 -15.39 -11.46 2.75
CA ASP A 215 -15.97 -10.92 3.98
C ASP A 215 -15.02 -9.92 4.64
N PRO A 216 -15.35 -8.61 4.66
CA PRO A 216 -14.52 -7.60 5.31
C PRO A 216 -14.21 -7.89 6.78
N MET A 217 -15.07 -8.63 7.48
CA MET A 217 -14.82 -9.02 8.87
C MET A 217 -13.66 -10.00 9.00
N LEU A 218 -13.43 -10.87 8.00
CA LEU A 218 -12.28 -11.77 8.01
C LEU A 218 -10.95 -11.03 7.80
N ASP A 219 -10.96 -9.99 6.98
CA ASP A 219 -9.81 -9.09 6.85
C ASP A 219 -9.51 -8.42 8.19
N ALA A 220 -10.53 -7.86 8.83
CA ALA A 220 -10.40 -7.22 10.14
C ALA A 220 -9.91 -8.19 11.23
N GLU A 221 -10.37 -9.45 11.23
CA GLU A 221 -9.86 -10.49 12.14
C GLU A 221 -8.39 -10.79 11.91
N ALA A 222 -7.97 -10.86 10.64
CA ALA A 222 -6.57 -11.06 10.28
C ALA A 222 -5.71 -9.86 10.70
N ASP A 223 -6.16 -8.64 10.46
CA ASP A 223 -5.48 -7.41 10.87
C ASP A 223 -5.38 -7.29 12.40
N LYS A 224 -6.44 -7.69 13.12
CA LYS A 224 -6.42 -7.77 14.57
C LYS A 224 -5.33 -8.73 15.08
N LYS A 225 -5.21 -9.91 14.46
CA LYS A 225 -4.14 -10.87 14.81
C LYS A 225 -2.78 -10.29 14.46
N TRP A 226 -2.63 -9.70 13.26
CA TRP A 226 -1.41 -9.07 12.81
C TRP A 226 -0.92 -7.98 13.78
N ALA A 227 -1.82 -7.13 14.26
CA ALA A 227 -1.51 -6.07 15.20
C ALA A 227 -0.98 -6.59 16.56
N THR A 228 -1.14 -7.87 16.88
CA THR A 228 -0.61 -8.48 18.11
C THR A 228 0.76 -9.13 17.94
N LEU A 229 1.26 -9.27 16.71
CA LEU A 229 2.52 -9.96 16.44
C LEU A 229 3.71 -9.09 16.89
N GLN A 230 4.56 -9.60 17.78
CA GLN A 230 5.75 -8.88 18.24
C GLN A 230 7.04 -9.68 18.01
N ASP A 231 7.09 -10.93 18.40
CA ASP A 231 8.29 -11.76 18.39
C ASP A 231 8.28 -12.79 17.26
N THR A 232 7.93 -12.34 16.03
CA THR A 232 7.91 -13.18 14.85
C THR A 232 9.23 -13.10 14.09
N PRO A 233 9.68 -14.18 13.41
CA PRO A 233 10.90 -14.16 12.60
C PRO A 233 10.72 -13.40 11.28
N LEU A 234 9.49 -13.38 10.76
CA LEU A 234 9.12 -12.80 9.47
C LEU A 234 8.00 -11.76 9.64
N GLU A 235 7.97 -10.84 8.72
CA GLU A 235 6.87 -9.90 8.52
C GLU A 235 6.14 -10.20 7.22
N LEU A 236 4.82 -10.17 7.28
CA LEU A 236 3.93 -10.09 6.13
C LEU A 236 2.91 -9.00 6.40
N THR A 237 2.90 -7.97 5.59
CA THR A 237 1.86 -6.95 5.59
C THR A 237 1.08 -7.06 4.28
N LEU A 238 -0.19 -7.36 4.37
CA LEU A 238 -1.13 -7.32 3.23
C LEU A 238 -1.97 -6.05 3.38
N THR A 239 -1.82 -5.12 2.45
CA THR A 239 -2.50 -3.83 2.48
C THR A 239 -3.57 -3.72 1.42
N ARG A 240 -4.52 -2.82 1.69
CA ARG A 240 -5.56 -2.38 0.77
C ARG A 240 -5.54 -0.87 0.79
N GLU A 241 -5.09 -0.28 -0.31
CA GLU A 241 -4.92 1.17 -0.45
C GLU A 241 -5.94 1.69 -1.46
N ASN A 242 -6.48 2.88 -1.27
CA ASN A 242 -7.59 3.38 -2.07
C ASN A 242 -7.45 4.87 -2.43
N TYR A 243 -6.27 5.29 -2.85
CA TYR A 243 -5.94 6.71 -3.07
C TYR A 243 -6.16 7.23 -4.49
N GLU A 244 -6.16 6.39 -5.53
CA GLU A 244 -6.02 6.82 -6.92
C GLU A 244 -7.29 6.74 -7.78
N ASP A 245 -8.47 6.51 -7.20
CA ASP A 245 -9.74 6.41 -7.94
C ASP A 245 -10.38 7.79 -8.11
N GLU A 246 -10.00 8.52 -9.16
CA GLU A 246 -10.55 9.85 -9.44
C GLU A 246 -12.05 9.82 -9.78
N LEU A 247 -12.58 8.73 -10.34
CA LEU A 247 -14.01 8.62 -10.65
C LEU A 247 -14.88 8.72 -9.40
N THR A 248 -14.48 8.06 -8.32
CA THR A 248 -15.21 8.11 -7.05
C THR A 248 -14.90 9.39 -6.26
N LEU A 249 -13.65 9.85 -6.26
CA LEU A 249 -13.23 11.05 -5.54
C LEU A 249 -13.93 12.32 -6.06
N THR A 250 -14.23 12.39 -7.34
CA THR A 250 -14.88 13.56 -7.97
C THR A 250 -16.40 13.61 -7.77
N PHE A 251 -17.02 12.67 -7.09
CA PHE A 251 -18.46 12.73 -6.77
C PHE A 251 -18.84 13.99 -5.99
N THR A 252 -17.92 14.56 -5.24
CA THR A 252 -18.09 15.83 -4.52
C THR A 252 -18.28 17.04 -5.43
N GLU A 253 -17.97 16.91 -6.72
CA GLU A 253 -18.12 17.97 -7.72
C GLU A 253 -19.52 18.02 -8.34
N ASN A 254 -20.39 17.01 -8.09
CA ASN A 254 -21.74 16.91 -8.66
C ASN A 254 -22.81 16.92 -7.55
N GLU A 255 -23.47 18.06 -7.38
CA GLU A 255 -24.47 18.29 -6.32
C GLU A 255 -25.67 17.33 -6.41
N GLU A 256 -26.15 17.02 -7.62
CA GLU A 256 -27.27 16.10 -7.82
C GLU A 256 -26.87 14.68 -7.39
N LEU A 257 -25.71 14.23 -7.81
CA LEU A 257 -25.19 12.92 -7.43
C LEU A 257 -24.99 12.79 -5.92
N GLN A 258 -24.38 13.80 -5.28
CA GLN A 258 -24.22 13.82 -3.82
C GLN A 258 -25.56 13.71 -3.10
N LYS A 259 -26.57 14.46 -3.55
CA LYS A 259 -27.92 14.42 -2.97
C LYS A 259 -28.52 13.02 -3.08
N LEU A 260 -28.50 12.41 -4.27
CA LEU A 260 -29.04 11.08 -4.52
C LEU A 260 -28.33 9.99 -3.71
N LEU A 261 -27.00 10.05 -3.63
CA LEU A 261 -26.20 9.11 -2.82
C LEU A 261 -26.59 9.22 -1.34
N LYS A 262 -26.70 10.44 -0.80
CA LYS A 262 -27.10 10.68 0.59
C LYS A 262 -28.53 10.18 0.85
N GLU A 263 -29.48 10.44 -0.03
CA GLU A 263 -30.88 9.99 0.08
C GLU A 263 -31.00 8.45 0.12
N ASN A 264 -30.07 7.75 -0.52
CA ASN A 264 -30.01 6.28 -0.56
C ASN A 264 -29.03 5.66 0.45
N ASN A 265 -28.45 6.46 1.36
CA ASN A 265 -27.45 6.02 2.35
C ASN A 265 -26.25 5.30 1.69
N ILE A 266 -25.79 5.82 0.56
CA ILE A 266 -24.58 5.33 -0.14
C ILE A 266 -23.44 6.30 0.17
N ASN A 267 -22.36 5.76 0.73
CA ASN A 267 -21.11 6.49 0.94
C ASN A 267 -20.04 5.87 0.01
N PRO A 268 -19.76 6.49 -1.14
CA PRO A 268 -18.78 5.95 -2.07
C PRO A 268 -17.37 6.05 -1.47
N VAL A 269 -16.57 5.04 -1.72
CA VAL A 269 -15.15 5.01 -1.38
C VAL A 269 -14.36 4.61 -2.63
N PRO A 270 -13.12 5.09 -2.79
CA PRO A 270 -12.26 4.68 -3.89
C PRO A 270 -12.05 3.17 -3.95
N LYS A 271 -11.72 2.65 -5.12
CA LYS A 271 -11.43 1.23 -5.31
C LYS A 271 -10.15 0.83 -4.59
N ASP A 272 -10.16 -0.35 -3.97
CA ASP A 272 -8.99 -0.92 -3.33
C ASP A 272 -7.95 -1.36 -4.38
N CYS A 273 -6.74 -0.88 -4.21
CA CYS A 273 -5.53 -1.48 -4.75
C CYS A 273 -4.89 -2.38 -3.69
N LEU A 274 -4.25 -3.46 -4.12
CA LEU A 274 -3.69 -4.44 -3.20
C LEU A 274 -2.17 -4.34 -3.17
N GLY A 275 -1.60 -4.37 -1.98
CA GLY A 275 -0.17 -4.36 -1.75
C GLY A 275 0.27 -5.45 -0.78
N LEU A 276 1.51 -5.92 -0.91
CA LEU A 276 2.09 -6.92 -0.03
C LEU A 276 3.56 -6.58 0.24
N ARG A 277 3.92 -6.61 1.51
CA ARG A 277 5.29 -6.41 1.98
C ARG A 277 5.74 -7.67 2.72
N VAL A 278 6.89 -8.17 2.37
CA VAL A 278 7.51 -9.34 3.01
C VAL A 278 8.89 -8.94 3.51
N GLY A 279 9.20 -9.30 4.75
CA GLY A 279 10.50 -8.99 5.31
C GLY A 279 10.93 -9.94 6.40
N ILE A 280 12.17 -9.74 6.86
CA ILE A 280 12.77 -10.41 8.00
C ILE A 280 12.79 -9.42 9.15
N ILE A 281 12.30 -9.82 10.33
CA ILE A 281 12.30 -8.98 11.52
C ILE A 281 13.73 -8.80 12.02
N ASN A 282 14.17 -7.55 12.15
CA ASN A 282 15.43 -7.19 12.77
C ASN A 282 15.24 -7.07 14.28
N LYS A 283 15.72 -8.05 15.03
CA LYS A 283 15.53 -8.11 16.50
C LYS A 283 16.11 -6.90 17.20
N LYS A 284 17.36 -6.54 16.89
CA LYS A 284 18.04 -5.41 17.54
C LYS A 284 17.33 -4.09 17.26
N GLY A 285 16.99 -3.81 16.00
CA GLY A 285 16.22 -2.62 15.65
C GLY A 285 14.85 -2.59 16.32
N THR A 286 14.19 -3.74 16.43
CA THR A 286 12.90 -3.88 17.13
C THR A 286 13.03 -3.57 18.63
N GLU A 287 14.08 -4.03 19.30
CA GLU A 287 14.35 -3.71 20.71
C GLU A 287 14.55 -2.20 20.92
N ASP A 288 15.28 -1.54 20.01
CA ASP A 288 15.48 -0.09 20.03
C ASP A 288 14.12 0.65 19.90
N LEU A 289 13.25 0.21 18.96
CA LEU A 289 11.90 0.77 18.79
C LEU A 289 11.04 0.59 20.04
N ILE A 290 11.02 -0.59 20.63
CA ILE A 290 10.22 -0.88 21.83
C ILE A 290 10.62 0.03 22.99
N SER A 291 11.87 0.48 23.05
CA SER A 291 12.36 1.35 24.10
C SER A 291 11.60 2.69 24.19
N ILE A 292 10.98 3.14 23.08
CA ILE A 292 10.19 4.39 23.05
C ILE A 292 8.84 4.28 23.78
N LYS A 293 8.31 3.05 23.96
CA LYS A 293 6.98 2.86 24.57
C LYS A 293 6.85 3.54 25.92
N LYS A 294 7.92 3.60 26.69
CA LYS A 294 7.94 4.29 28.00
C LYS A 294 7.67 5.80 27.93
N TYR A 295 7.85 6.39 26.73
CA TYR A 295 7.61 7.82 26.51
C TYR A 295 6.23 8.14 25.90
N LEU A 296 5.43 7.12 25.50
CA LEU A 296 4.13 7.33 24.92
C LEU A 296 3.19 8.17 25.81
N PRO A 297 3.13 8.00 27.14
CA PRO A 297 2.32 8.86 28.00
C PRO A 297 2.77 10.33 28.00
N LEU A 298 4.10 10.56 27.85
CA LEU A 298 4.62 11.92 27.70
C LEU A 298 4.26 12.53 26.37
N LEU A 299 4.37 11.78 25.28
CA LEU A 299 3.96 12.21 23.93
C LEU A 299 2.48 12.56 23.91
N ALA A 300 1.62 11.70 24.48
CA ALA A 300 0.19 11.96 24.56
C ALA A 300 -0.16 13.26 25.26
N LYS A 301 0.55 13.62 26.35
CA LYS A 301 0.35 14.89 27.06
C LYS A 301 0.71 16.14 26.24
N HIS A 302 1.55 15.99 25.23
CA HIS A 302 2.01 17.08 24.38
C HIS A 302 1.28 17.15 23.03
N MET A 303 0.36 16.22 22.76
CA MET A 303 -0.46 16.26 21.55
C MET A 303 -1.32 17.54 21.54
N PRO A 304 -1.49 18.18 20.36
CA PRO A 304 -2.42 19.29 20.22
C PRO A 304 -3.81 18.91 20.70
N TYR A 305 -4.48 19.80 21.39
CA TYR A 305 -5.86 19.60 21.88
C TYR A 305 -6.06 18.40 22.83
N ASN A 306 -5.01 17.88 23.45
CA ASN A 306 -5.08 16.71 24.35
C ASN A 306 -6.15 16.82 25.45
N ASN A 307 -6.45 18.05 25.93
CA ASN A 307 -7.47 18.31 26.94
C ASN A 307 -8.90 18.17 26.38
N GLU A 308 -9.09 18.27 25.07
CA GLU A 308 -10.41 18.21 24.42
C GLU A 308 -10.79 16.79 24.04
N TYR A 309 -9.82 15.92 23.83
CA TYR A 309 -10.03 14.56 23.29
C TYR A 309 -9.95 13.45 24.34
N GLU A 310 -9.84 13.79 25.64
CA GLU A 310 -9.74 12.78 26.72
C GLU A 310 -8.88 11.56 26.31
N GLN A 311 -7.63 11.79 25.94
CA GLN A 311 -6.72 10.71 25.67
C GLN A 311 -6.44 9.96 26.98
N LYS A 312 -7.27 8.97 27.29
CA LYS A 312 -7.10 8.06 28.42
C LYS A 312 -6.01 7.04 28.13
N ILE A 313 -4.79 7.50 27.92
CA ILE A 313 -3.64 6.65 28.10
C ILE A 313 -3.35 6.66 29.59
N SER A 314 -4.07 5.79 30.34
CA SER A 314 -3.70 5.50 31.70
C SER A 314 -2.43 4.65 31.69
N GLU A 315 -1.53 4.87 32.65
CA GLU A 315 -0.35 4.01 32.84
C GLU A 315 -0.70 2.52 32.95
N GLU A 316 -1.94 2.19 33.36
CA GLU A 316 -2.47 0.83 33.40
C GLU A 316 -2.88 0.34 32.00
N LYS A 317 -3.41 1.21 31.11
CA LYS A 317 -3.71 0.84 29.72
C LYS A 317 -2.46 0.69 28.87
N ASP A 318 -1.36 1.35 29.21
CA ASP A 318 -0.10 1.12 28.52
C ASP A 318 0.47 -0.28 28.73
N LYS A 319 0.16 -0.93 29.84
CA LYS A 319 0.45 -2.36 30.05
C LYS A 319 -0.46 -3.26 29.19
N GLU A 320 -1.63 -2.76 28.80
CA GLU A 320 -2.58 -3.42 27.90
C GLU A 320 -2.54 -2.86 26.48
N SER A 321 -1.84 -1.77 26.21
CA SER A 321 -1.63 -1.24 24.87
C SER A 321 -0.88 -2.29 24.05
N LYS A 322 -1.64 -3.03 23.28
CA LYS A 322 -1.18 -4.08 22.37
C LYS A 322 -0.55 -3.51 21.09
N GLN A 323 -0.19 -2.23 21.10
CA GLN A 323 0.55 -1.65 19.98
C GLN A 323 1.89 -2.37 19.86
N THR A 324 2.05 -3.04 18.75
CA THR A 324 3.30 -3.71 18.40
C THR A 324 4.12 -2.85 17.45
N MET A 325 5.41 -2.99 17.50
CA MET A 325 6.31 -2.30 16.60
C MET A 325 7.49 -3.17 16.24
N VAL A 326 7.84 -3.19 14.98
CA VAL A 326 8.92 -4.02 14.44
C VAL A 326 9.77 -3.23 13.46
N ASP A 327 11.05 -3.56 13.47
CA ASP A 327 12.03 -3.12 12.49
C ASP A 327 12.25 -4.25 11.47
N VAL A 328 12.12 -3.94 10.18
CA VAL A 328 12.02 -4.95 9.13
C VAL A 328 13.08 -4.72 8.07
N ASP A 329 13.80 -5.78 7.74
CA ASP A 329 14.60 -5.86 6.52
C ASP A 329 13.72 -6.39 5.39
N LEU A 330 13.27 -5.49 4.50
CA LEU A 330 12.37 -5.83 3.40
C LEU A 330 13.06 -6.77 2.39
N VAL A 331 12.35 -7.83 2.04
CA VAL A 331 12.74 -8.79 0.99
C VAL A 331 11.98 -8.52 -0.30
N MET A 332 10.70 -8.17 -0.18
CA MET A 332 9.82 -7.93 -1.32
C MET A 332 8.77 -6.87 -1.03
N LEU A 333 8.55 -6.03 -2.02
CA LEU A 333 7.41 -5.13 -2.13
C LEU A 333 6.65 -5.50 -3.39
N ALA A 334 5.39 -5.85 -3.27
CA ALA A 334 4.53 -6.22 -4.39
C ALA A 334 3.25 -5.38 -4.39
N GLY A 335 2.76 -5.09 -5.58
CA GLY A 335 1.52 -4.37 -5.78
C GLY A 335 1.58 -2.91 -5.39
N ASP A 336 0.43 -2.38 -4.97
CA ASP A 336 0.33 -1.00 -4.51
C ASP A 336 1.00 -0.83 -3.15
N CYS A 337 2.04 -0.02 -3.16
CA CYS A 337 2.73 0.42 -1.96
C CYS A 337 2.43 1.89 -1.65
N GLY A 338 1.29 2.41 -2.15
CA GLY A 338 0.85 3.80 -2.00
C GLY A 338 1.62 4.74 -2.92
N THR A 339 1.80 5.99 -2.51
CA THR A 339 2.60 6.98 -3.26
C THR A 339 4.07 6.60 -3.44
N TYR A 340 4.44 5.41 -3.06
CA TYR A 340 5.81 4.87 -3.02
C TYR A 340 6.39 4.51 -4.37
N ARG A 341 5.63 4.64 -5.45
CA ARG A 341 6.20 4.58 -6.81
C ARG A 341 7.33 5.59 -7.01
N ALA A 342 7.27 6.74 -6.33
CA ALA A 342 8.32 7.76 -6.32
C ALA A 342 9.33 7.59 -5.17
N GLY A 343 9.00 6.81 -4.14
CA GLY A 343 9.86 6.51 -3.00
C GLY A 343 9.19 5.52 -2.04
N ILE A 344 9.98 4.73 -1.32
CA ILE A 344 9.47 3.78 -0.35
C ILE A 344 9.26 4.48 0.99
N THR A 345 8.16 4.18 1.68
CA THR A 345 7.88 4.72 3.02
C THR A 345 8.92 4.26 4.05
N LEU A 346 9.27 5.14 4.95
CA LEU A 346 10.20 4.85 6.04
C LEU A 346 9.58 3.93 7.08
N ALA A 347 8.27 4.10 7.31
CA ALA A 347 7.50 3.33 8.27
C ALA A 347 6.00 3.42 7.95
N GLU A 348 5.19 2.65 8.65
CA GLU A 348 3.74 2.64 8.52
C GLU A 348 3.06 2.30 9.85
N ASN A 349 1.89 2.90 10.10
CA ASN A 349 1.03 2.61 11.23
C ASN A 349 -0.33 2.11 10.71
N LEU A 350 -0.57 0.82 10.75
CA LEU A 350 -1.73 0.16 10.16
C LEU A 350 -2.48 -0.70 11.19
N PRO A 351 -3.73 -1.12 10.92
CA PRO A 351 -4.59 -0.80 9.78
C PRO A 351 -5.21 0.60 9.84
N ASN A 352 -5.60 1.16 8.68
CA ASN A 352 -6.23 2.47 8.57
C ASN A 352 -7.76 2.42 8.65
N ASP A 353 -8.40 1.25 8.57
CA ASP A 353 -9.84 1.10 8.76
C ASP A 353 -10.24 1.12 10.24
N ASP A 354 -10.35 2.32 10.80
CA ASP A 354 -10.68 2.50 12.21
C ASP A 354 -12.08 1.96 12.58
N LYS A 355 -13.04 1.97 11.66
CA LYS A 355 -14.39 1.47 11.95
C LYS A 355 -14.40 -0.03 12.20
N LEU A 356 -13.79 -0.80 11.31
CA LEU A 356 -13.69 -2.25 11.46
C LEU A 356 -12.76 -2.63 12.61
N SER A 357 -11.59 -2.02 12.71
CA SER A 357 -10.63 -2.26 13.78
C SER A 357 -11.23 -2.00 15.17
N LEU A 358 -11.95 -0.89 15.35
CA LEU A 358 -12.63 -0.59 16.62
C LEU A 358 -13.78 -1.56 16.93
N THR A 359 -14.52 -2.01 15.90
CA THR A 359 -15.65 -2.95 16.08
C THR A 359 -15.18 -4.27 16.63
N ILE A 360 -14.04 -4.79 16.18
CA ILE A 360 -13.50 -6.08 16.63
C ILE A 360 -12.48 -5.96 17.76
N GLY A 361 -12.19 -4.73 18.23
CA GLY A 361 -11.21 -4.47 19.29
C GLY A 361 -9.77 -4.76 18.85
N GLY A 362 -9.43 -4.44 17.60
CA GLY A 362 -8.08 -4.51 17.07
C GLY A 362 -7.19 -3.36 17.56
N GLY A 363 -5.88 -3.55 17.49
CA GLY A 363 -4.86 -2.53 17.74
C GLY A 363 -4.20 -2.07 16.46
N LYS A 364 -3.25 -1.15 16.60
CA LYS A 364 -2.35 -0.69 15.52
C LYS A 364 -0.99 -1.38 15.63
N ARG A 365 -0.32 -1.53 14.49
CA ARG A 365 1.05 -2.04 14.40
C ARG A 365 1.91 -1.05 13.64
N ASN A 366 3.08 -0.75 14.17
CA ASN A 366 4.09 0.04 13.48
C ASN A 366 5.11 -0.88 12.84
N VAL A 367 5.32 -0.71 11.54
CA VAL A 367 6.35 -1.41 10.78
C VAL A 367 7.34 -0.39 10.25
N TYR A 368 8.61 -0.53 10.62
CA TYR A 368 9.69 0.36 10.19
C TYR A 368 10.56 -0.36 9.17
N HIS A 369 10.81 0.29 8.03
CA HIS A 369 11.59 -0.26 6.95
C HIS A 369 13.05 0.16 7.10
N ARG A 370 13.84 -0.71 7.72
CA ARG A 370 15.21 -0.41 8.12
C ARG A 370 16.12 0.01 6.97
N GLN A 371 16.02 -0.65 5.82
CA GLN A 371 16.91 -0.36 4.69
C GLN A 371 16.79 1.07 4.18
N ILE A 372 15.65 1.70 4.36
CA ILE A 372 15.36 3.02 3.81
C ILE A 372 15.99 4.11 4.66
N ARG A 373 16.10 3.88 5.97
CA ARG A 373 16.73 4.80 6.92
C ARG A 373 18.21 5.05 6.67
N PHE A 374 18.90 4.10 6.04
CA PHE A 374 20.34 4.12 5.86
C PHE A 374 20.79 4.46 4.43
N ILE A 375 19.96 5.12 3.66
CA ILE A 375 20.36 5.69 2.37
C ILE A 375 21.18 6.96 2.65
N SER A 376 22.37 6.79 3.13
CA SER A 376 23.32 7.90 3.21
C SER A 376 24.56 7.56 2.40
N ASP A 377 24.52 7.93 1.14
CA ASP A 377 25.73 8.30 0.42
C ASP A 377 26.18 9.65 1.03
N PRO A 378 27.33 9.70 1.74
CA PRO A 378 27.76 10.91 2.41
C PRO A 378 27.90 12.13 1.46
N GLU A 379 28.29 11.88 0.19
CA GLU A 379 28.43 12.95 -0.80
C GLU A 379 27.07 13.49 -1.23
N LYS A 380 26.08 12.60 -1.44
CA LYS A 380 24.71 13.02 -1.77
C LYS A 380 24.05 13.75 -0.60
N LEU A 381 24.28 13.27 0.62
CA LEU A 381 23.79 13.94 1.81
C LEU A 381 24.39 15.34 1.95
N GLN A 382 25.73 15.47 1.79
CA GLN A 382 26.37 16.78 1.88
C GLN A 382 25.83 17.77 0.83
N LYS A 383 25.64 17.33 -0.40
CA LYS A 383 25.02 18.17 -1.44
C LYS A 383 23.62 18.60 -1.07
N LEU A 384 22.80 17.68 -0.54
CA LEU A 384 21.44 18.02 -0.09
C LEU A 384 21.47 19.04 1.04
N LEU A 385 22.34 18.87 2.03
CA LEU A 385 22.49 19.80 3.14
C LEU A 385 22.92 21.19 2.64
N ASP A 386 23.85 21.24 1.69
CA ASP A 386 24.31 22.50 1.08
C ASP A 386 23.20 23.25 0.32
N GLU A 387 22.20 22.53 -0.19
CA GLU A 387 21.07 23.10 -0.94
C GLU A 387 19.92 23.57 -0.03
N ILE A 388 19.67 22.88 1.10
CA ILE A 388 18.46 23.12 1.91
C ILE A 388 18.71 23.76 3.26
N LEU A 389 19.95 23.77 3.76
CA LEU A 389 20.29 24.31 5.08
C LEU A 389 21.40 25.36 4.99
N ASP A 390 21.31 26.39 5.84
CA ASP A 390 22.45 27.28 6.06
C ASP A 390 23.65 26.50 6.60
N LYS A 391 24.85 26.86 6.16
CA LYS A 391 26.09 26.19 6.56
C LYS A 391 26.30 26.10 8.08
N GLU A 392 25.82 27.11 8.80
CA GLU A 392 25.88 27.13 10.27
C GLU A 392 24.97 26.08 10.92
N GLN A 393 23.94 25.60 10.20
CA GLN A 393 22.98 24.60 10.66
C GLN A 393 23.42 23.17 10.35
N HIS A 394 24.37 22.92 9.43
CA HIS A 394 24.87 21.60 9.08
C HIS A 394 25.36 20.82 10.31
N LYS A 395 25.94 21.49 11.31
CA LYS A 395 26.40 20.89 12.56
C LYS A 395 25.31 20.26 13.43
N TYR A 396 24.05 20.63 13.19
CA TYR A 396 22.89 20.08 13.91
C TYR A 396 22.24 18.92 13.19
N TYR A 397 22.65 18.65 11.94
CA TYR A 397 22.12 17.50 11.23
C TYR A 397 22.63 16.19 11.85
N ASN A 398 21.68 15.30 12.10
CA ASN A 398 21.97 13.97 12.62
C ASN A 398 21.00 12.96 12.00
N ASN A 399 21.53 11.93 11.33
CA ASN A 399 20.74 10.84 10.75
C ASN A 399 19.87 10.12 11.79
N GLU A 400 20.32 10.03 13.04
CA GLU A 400 19.52 9.43 14.10
C GLU A 400 18.31 10.28 14.49
N ALA A 401 18.42 11.61 14.36
CA ALA A 401 17.30 12.51 14.65
C ALA A 401 16.12 12.28 13.70
N ASP A 402 16.37 12.06 12.42
CA ASP A 402 15.35 11.71 11.43
C ASP A 402 14.68 10.36 11.75
N HIS A 403 15.46 9.39 12.15
CA HIS A 403 14.95 8.10 12.63
C HIS A 403 14.01 8.27 13.84
N TRP A 404 14.44 9.01 14.86
CA TRP A 404 13.62 9.23 16.06
C TRP A 404 12.38 10.08 15.76
N PHE A 405 12.48 11.03 14.83
CA PHE A 405 11.32 11.76 14.34
C PHE A 405 10.30 10.83 13.70
N THR A 406 10.73 9.94 12.79
CA THR A 406 9.85 8.96 12.13
C THR A 406 9.19 8.03 13.15
N ILE A 407 9.94 7.54 14.15
CA ILE A 407 9.37 6.73 15.23
C ILE A 407 8.31 7.52 16.00
N GLY A 408 8.59 8.77 16.34
CA GLY A 408 7.64 9.67 16.99
C GLY A 408 6.38 9.87 16.16
N HIS A 409 6.52 10.13 14.87
CA HIS A 409 5.43 10.32 13.90
C HIS A 409 4.49 9.10 13.89
N GLU A 410 5.00 7.90 13.64
CA GLU A 410 4.18 6.67 13.59
C GLU A 410 3.48 6.36 14.92
N ASN A 411 4.13 6.66 16.04
CA ASN A 411 3.51 6.46 17.34
C ASN A 411 2.42 7.50 17.61
N THR A 412 2.55 8.73 17.09
CA THR A 412 1.52 9.77 17.28
C THR A 412 0.24 9.48 16.53
N HIS A 413 0.27 8.74 15.41
CA HIS A 413 -0.93 8.23 14.75
C HIS A 413 -1.84 7.42 15.69
N SER A 414 -1.25 6.73 16.66
CA SER A 414 -1.98 5.94 17.66
C SER A 414 -2.36 6.73 18.92
N LEU A 415 -1.87 7.96 19.07
CA LEU A 415 -2.11 8.83 20.22
C LEU A 415 -3.19 9.88 19.97
N GLY A 416 -3.60 10.06 18.72
CA GLY A 416 -4.67 10.97 18.32
C GLY A 416 -6.07 10.46 18.68
N PRO A 417 -7.11 11.25 18.39
CA PRO A 417 -8.48 10.84 18.63
C PRO A 417 -8.84 9.65 17.75
N ASN A 418 -9.24 8.54 18.37
CA ASN A 418 -9.65 7.31 17.68
C ASN A 418 -11.01 7.42 16.96
N ARG A 419 -11.70 8.55 17.10
CA ARG A 419 -12.99 8.82 16.44
C ARG A 419 -13.06 10.26 16.00
N PRO A 420 -13.61 10.54 14.80
CA PRO A 420 -13.93 11.90 14.40
C PRO A 420 -14.85 12.51 15.47
N ASN A 421 -14.54 13.74 15.86
CA ASN A 421 -15.42 14.49 16.73
C ASN A 421 -16.68 14.87 15.95
N ASP A 422 -17.87 14.60 16.47
CA ASP A 422 -19.16 14.97 15.86
C ASP A 422 -19.25 16.47 15.51
N LYS A 423 -18.51 17.32 16.22
CA LYS A 423 -18.40 18.77 15.95
C LYS A 423 -17.64 19.09 14.65
N LEU A 424 -16.78 18.18 14.17
CA LEU A 424 -16.01 18.37 12.94
C LEU A 424 -16.80 17.95 11.69
N GLY A 425 -17.86 17.13 11.87
CA GLY A 425 -18.78 16.77 10.79
C GLY A 425 -18.07 16.19 9.57
N LYS A 426 -18.30 16.80 8.41
CA LYS A 426 -17.72 16.38 7.12
C LYS A 426 -16.18 16.47 7.02
N TYR A 427 -15.53 17.14 7.95
CA TYR A 427 -14.08 17.29 7.99
C TYR A 427 -13.38 16.27 8.89
N SER A 428 -14.15 15.31 9.45
CA SER A 428 -13.61 14.29 10.34
C SER A 428 -12.50 13.43 9.72
N HIS A 429 -12.46 13.31 8.39
CA HIS A 429 -11.42 12.60 7.64
C HIS A 429 -10.12 13.40 7.43
N ILE A 430 -10.09 14.68 7.82
CA ILE A 430 -8.90 15.55 7.64
C ILE A 430 -7.98 15.46 8.87
N ILE A 431 -8.37 14.75 9.92
CA ILE A 431 -7.62 14.66 11.20
C ILE A 431 -6.55 13.56 11.15
N GLU A 432 -6.57 12.69 10.15
CA GLU A 432 -5.48 11.78 9.89
C GLU A 432 -4.32 12.49 9.14
#